data_45e158617a8333f3b03827ae9de05cd2
#
_entry.id   45e158617a8333f3b03827ae9de05cd2
#
_cell.length_a   1.000
_cell.length_b   1.000
_cell.length_c   1.000
_cell.angle_alpha   90.00
_cell.angle_beta   90.00
_cell.angle_gamma   90.00
#
_symmetry.space_group_name_H-M   'P 1'
#
loop_
_entity.id
_entity.type
_entity.pdbx_description
1 polymer ?
#
loop_
_entity_poly.entity_id
_entity_poly.type
_entity_poly.pdbx_seq_one_letter_code
_entity_poly.pdbx_strand_id
1 'polypeptide(L)'
;MQEQIEAVQRMQEYIEKHLRENISFADVAKASLFYPWHARRLFLEYTGVTPSEYIRKLRLKQSALKLRDEDVSILDVALDSGFGSVDGYQRAFRKEFGCNPSAYAADPIPLRLFTPYGVKFRYMERKEPTMGARNVFIQVIDKPKRKLIIKRGKTATEYMKYCEEVGCDIWGLLVSMKSLCGEPVCLWLPEPYIKPGTSQYVQGVEVAEDYTGEIPDGFDVIELPKAQYLMFQGEPFQEEDYQQAIAEIWEAEKNYDPSLIGYQWDDANPRIQLEPIGTRGYIELVPICAKI
;
A
#
# COMPACT_ATOMS: atom_id res chain seq x y z
N MET A 1 -0.46 2.66 -28.04
CA MET A 1 -0.69 2.01 -26.72
C MET A 1 -0.01 2.79 -25.60
N GLN A 2 1.29 3.07 -25.65
CA GLN A 2 2.00 3.83 -24.61
C GLN A 2 1.42 5.22 -24.36
N GLU A 3 1.16 6.01 -25.39
CA GLU A 3 0.55 7.34 -25.28
C GLU A 3 -0.83 7.32 -24.58
N GLN A 4 -1.62 6.26 -24.76
CA GLN A 4 -2.92 6.09 -24.11
C GLN A 4 -2.76 5.81 -22.61
N ILE A 5 -1.76 5.00 -22.24
CA ILE A 5 -1.42 4.69 -20.85
C ILE A 5 -0.97 5.97 -20.14
N GLU A 6 -0.05 6.72 -20.73
CA GLU A 6 0.42 8.00 -20.19
C GLU A 6 -0.71 9.03 -20.04
N ALA A 7 -1.65 9.04 -20.98
CA ALA A 7 -2.82 9.89 -20.86
C ALA A 7 -3.71 9.54 -19.68
N VAL A 8 -3.90 8.22 -19.42
CA VAL A 8 -4.67 7.76 -18.25
C VAL A 8 -3.91 8.06 -16.95
N GLN A 9 -2.60 7.89 -16.94
CA GLN A 9 -1.75 8.25 -15.79
C GLN A 9 -1.86 9.74 -15.46
N ARG A 10 -1.72 10.64 -16.46
CA ARG A 10 -1.91 12.08 -16.26
C ARG A 10 -3.29 12.42 -15.71
N MET A 11 -4.34 11.71 -16.13
CA MET A 11 -5.68 11.90 -15.57
C MET A 11 -5.76 11.46 -14.11
N GLN A 12 -5.16 10.33 -13.75
CA GLN A 12 -5.10 9.84 -12.37
C GLN A 12 -4.33 10.81 -11.46
N GLU A 13 -3.14 11.25 -11.89
CA GLU A 13 -2.32 12.24 -11.18
C GLU A 13 -3.05 13.57 -10.96
N TYR A 14 -3.75 14.05 -12.00
CA TYR A 14 -4.57 15.25 -11.88
C TYR A 14 -5.67 15.08 -10.83
N ILE A 15 -6.38 13.94 -10.83
CA ILE A 15 -7.42 13.64 -9.84
C ILE A 15 -6.84 13.59 -8.43
N GLU A 16 -5.73 12.89 -8.23
CA GLU A 16 -5.09 12.75 -6.91
C GLU A 16 -4.64 14.11 -6.36
N LYS A 17 -3.99 14.92 -7.19
CA LYS A 17 -3.52 16.25 -6.82
C LYS A 17 -4.64 17.22 -6.42
N HIS A 18 -5.79 17.12 -7.09
CA HIS A 18 -6.93 18.03 -6.91
C HIS A 18 -8.10 17.41 -6.15
N LEU A 19 -7.90 16.25 -5.48
CA LEU A 19 -8.99 15.42 -4.92
C LEU A 19 -9.92 16.18 -3.95
N ARG A 20 -9.39 17.18 -3.24
CA ARG A 20 -10.15 18.04 -2.30
C ARG A 20 -10.89 19.18 -2.98
N GLU A 21 -10.62 19.42 -4.25
CA GLU A 21 -11.24 20.50 -5.02
C GLU A 21 -12.48 20.03 -5.76
N ASN A 22 -13.21 20.96 -6.35
CA ASN A 22 -14.33 20.62 -7.24
C ASN A 22 -13.79 20.23 -8.62
N ILE A 23 -13.57 18.95 -8.84
CA ILE A 23 -13.02 18.41 -10.10
C ILE A 23 -14.16 18.24 -11.11
N SER A 24 -14.07 18.93 -12.24
CA SER A 24 -14.92 18.66 -13.40
C SER A 24 -14.28 17.62 -14.33
N PHE A 25 -15.12 16.87 -15.06
CA PHE A 25 -14.58 15.94 -16.07
C PHE A 25 -13.83 16.67 -17.19
N ALA A 26 -14.19 17.90 -17.49
CA ALA A 26 -13.48 18.72 -18.48
C ALA A 26 -12.02 18.98 -18.07
N ASP A 27 -11.77 19.18 -16.77
CA ASP A 27 -10.41 19.39 -16.26
C ASP A 27 -9.58 18.11 -16.31
N VAL A 28 -10.18 16.98 -15.93
CA VAL A 28 -9.55 15.64 -16.06
C VAL A 28 -9.22 15.33 -17.53
N ALA A 29 -10.15 15.63 -18.44
CA ALA A 29 -9.92 15.38 -19.87
C ALA A 29 -8.79 16.25 -20.45
N LYS A 30 -8.67 17.51 -20.01
CA LYS A 30 -7.53 18.37 -20.41
C LYS A 30 -6.19 17.76 -20.02
N ALA A 31 -6.08 17.16 -18.83
CA ALA A 31 -4.86 16.48 -18.39
C ALA A 31 -4.45 15.32 -19.30
N SER A 32 -5.40 14.64 -19.94
CA SER A 32 -5.13 13.56 -20.87
C SER A 32 -4.50 13.99 -22.19
N LEU A 33 -4.64 15.26 -22.59
CA LEU A 33 -4.34 15.82 -23.90
C LEU A 33 -5.18 15.22 -25.05
N PHE A 34 -6.26 14.52 -24.72
CA PHE A 34 -7.23 13.99 -25.68
C PHE A 34 -8.58 14.69 -25.59
N TYR A 35 -9.41 14.53 -26.63
CA TYR A 35 -10.79 15.00 -26.60
C TYR A 35 -11.59 14.32 -25.47
N PRO A 36 -12.52 15.02 -24.80
CA PRO A 36 -13.22 14.49 -23.60
C PRO A 36 -13.85 13.12 -23.78
N TRP A 37 -14.52 12.84 -24.90
CA TRP A 37 -15.14 11.54 -25.16
C TRP A 37 -14.13 10.39 -25.25
N HIS A 38 -12.97 10.68 -25.86
CA HIS A 38 -11.87 9.71 -25.97
C HIS A 38 -11.19 9.49 -24.62
N ALA A 39 -10.90 10.57 -23.90
CA ALA A 39 -10.35 10.52 -22.54
C ALA A 39 -11.22 9.67 -21.60
N ARG A 40 -12.55 9.84 -21.64
CA ARG A 40 -13.48 9.04 -20.83
C ARG A 40 -13.44 7.56 -21.17
N ARG A 41 -13.39 7.23 -22.45
CA ARG A 41 -13.32 5.83 -22.93
C ARG A 41 -12.02 5.17 -22.49
N LEU A 42 -10.88 5.86 -22.69
CA LEU A 42 -9.58 5.36 -22.27
C LEU A 42 -9.53 5.15 -20.75
N PHE A 43 -10.00 6.13 -19.97
CA PHE A 43 -9.99 6.01 -18.52
C PHE A 43 -10.79 4.80 -18.06
N LEU A 44 -12.02 4.59 -18.59
CA LEU A 44 -12.84 3.43 -18.26
C LEU A 44 -12.19 2.11 -18.72
N GLU A 45 -11.60 2.08 -19.91
CA GLU A 45 -10.94 0.89 -20.47
C GLU A 45 -9.76 0.42 -19.61
N TYR A 46 -8.95 1.37 -19.15
CA TYR A 46 -7.73 1.06 -18.39
C TYR A 46 -7.94 0.94 -16.88
N THR A 47 -8.90 1.65 -16.28
CA THR A 47 -9.13 1.65 -14.82
C THR A 47 -10.34 0.80 -14.41
N GLY A 48 -11.20 0.42 -15.35
CA GLY A 48 -12.43 -0.33 -15.08
C GLY A 48 -13.57 0.51 -14.49
N VAL A 49 -13.35 1.81 -14.20
CA VAL A 49 -14.35 2.71 -13.61
C VAL A 49 -14.37 4.05 -14.34
N THR A 50 -15.47 4.77 -14.24
CA THR A 50 -15.55 6.13 -14.80
C THR A 50 -14.74 7.12 -13.95
N PRO A 51 -14.25 8.26 -14.53
CA PRO A 51 -13.55 9.28 -13.75
C PRO A 51 -14.32 9.78 -12.53
N SER A 52 -15.62 9.99 -12.65
CA SER A 52 -16.46 10.43 -11.53
C SER A 52 -16.59 9.37 -10.43
N GLU A 53 -16.64 8.10 -10.80
CA GLU A 53 -16.65 6.99 -9.85
C GLU A 53 -15.29 6.82 -9.16
N TYR A 54 -14.21 6.96 -9.92
CA TYR A 54 -12.84 6.93 -9.41
C TYR A 54 -12.63 8.03 -8.35
N ILE A 55 -13.00 9.28 -8.66
CA ILE A 55 -12.93 10.41 -7.72
C ILE A 55 -13.75 10.11 -6.46
N ARG A 56 -14.99 9.62 -6.61
CA ARG A 56 -15.85 9.29 -5.48
C ARG A 56 -15.24 8.20 -4.60
N LYS A 57 -14.71 7.12 -5.19
CA LYS A 57 -14.07 6.02 -4.46
C LYS A 57 -12.84 6.48 -3.69
N LEU A 58 -11.97 7.31 -4.30
CA LEU A 58 -10.83 7.90 -3.62
C LEU A 58 -11.23 8.80 -2.45
N ARG A 59 -12.26 9.64 -2.62
CA ARG A 59 -12.78 10.50 -1.55
C ARG A 59 -13.35 9.69 -0.39
N LEU A 60 -14.09 8.62 -0.67
CA LEU A 60 -14.61 7.72 0.34
C LEU A 60 -13.48 6.96 1.07
N LYS A 61 -12.44 6.53 0.35
CA LYS A 61 -11.22 5.96 0.95
C LYS A 61 -10.60 6.93 1.95
N GLN A 62 -10.32 8.18 1.52
CA GLN A 62 -9.71 9.18 2.41
C GLN A 62 -10.61 9.50 3.61
N SER A 63 -11.92 9.58 3.40
CA SER A 63 -12.87 9.81 4.49
C SER A 63 -12.90 8.67 5.52
N ALA A 64 -12.81 7.43 5.06
CA ALA A 64 -12.75 6.26 5.95
C ALA A 64 -11.47 6.26 6.78
N LEU A 65 -10.31 6.55 6.16
CA LEU A 65 -9.04 6.64 6.88
C LEU A 65 -9.06 7.78 7.93
N LYS A 66 -9.63 8.93 7.57
CA LYS A 66 -9.76 10.07 8.50
C LYS A 66 -10.66 9.72 9.68
N LEU A 67 -11.81 9.06 9.46
CA LEU A 67 -12.70 8.60 10.53
C LEU A 67 -12.08 7.54 11.43
N ARG A 68 -11.18 6.72 10.90
CA ARG A 68 -10.46 5.70 11.67
C ARG A 68 -9.40 6.32 12.59
N ASP A 69 -8.71 7.35 12.11
CA ASP A 69 -7.48 7.86 12.73
C ASP A 69 -7.69 9.11 13.57
N GLU A 70 -8.76 9.86 13.32
CA GLU A 70 -9.00 11.17 13.92
C GLU A 70 -10.38 11.21 14.62
N ASP A 71 -10.47 11.95 15.73
CA ASP A 71 -11.75 12.27 16.38
C ASP A 71 -12.36 13.51 15.69
N VAL A 72 -13.09 13.27 14.62
CA VAL A 72 -13.67 14.33 13.77
C VAL A 72 -15.18 14.12 13.56
N SER A 73 -15.90 15.23 13.35
CA SER A 73 -17.33 15.14 13.09
C SER A 73 -17.63 14.59 11.68
N ILE A 74 -18.74 13.84 11.56
CA ILE A 74 -19.20 13.34 10.25
C ILE A 74 -19.49 14.48 9.27
N LEU A 75 -19.92 15.64 9.78
CA LEU A 75 -20.15 16.83 8.96
C LEU A 75 -18.84 17.34 8.36
N ASP A 76 -17.80 17.50 9.16
CA ASP A 76 -16.51 18.00 8.68
C ASP A 76 -15.89 17.05 7.66
N VAL A 77 -15.94 15.73 7.93
CA VAL A 77 -15.44 14.72 6.98
C VAL A 77 -16.23 14.75 5.66
N ALA A 78 -17.55 14.92 5.71
CA ALA A 78 -18.36 15.00 4.49
C ALA A 78 -17.97 16.21 3.63
N LEU A 79 -17.81 17.37 4.24
CA LEU A 79 -17.43 18.61 3.55
C LEU A 79 -16.00 18.53 3.00
N ASP A 80 -15.03 18.11 3.81
CA ASP A 80 -13.63 17.95 3.42
C ASP A 80 -13.45 16.93 2.26
N SER A 81 -14.35 15.94 2.22
CA SER A 81 -14.36 14.93 1.14
C SER A 81 -15.14 15.40 -0.10
N GLY A 82 -15.57 16.66 -0.16
CA GLY A 82 -16.21 17.26 -1.32
C GLY A 82 -17.64 16.77 -1.58
N PHE A 83 -18.36 16.35 -0.54
CA PHE A 83 -19.78 16.02 -0.65
C PHE A 83 -20.64 17.27 -0.36
N GLY A 84 -21.64 17.50 -1.18
CA GLY A 84 -22.54 18.65 -1.03
C GLY A 84 -23.50 18.58 0.16
N SER A 85 -23.61 17.41 0.83
CA SER A 85 -24.42 17.24 2.03
C SER A 85 -23.98 16.00 2.81
N VAL A 86 -24.24 16.03 4.13
CA VAL A 86 -24.01 14.88 5.03
C VAL A 86 -24.83 13.66 4.62
N ASP A 87 -26.08 13.84 4.23
CA ASP A 87 -26.95 12.73 3.78
C ASP A 87 -26.44 12.07 2.50
N GLY A 88 -25.92 12.88 1.58
CA GLY A 88 -25.29 12.39 0.35
C GLY A 88 -24.05 11.57 0.65
N TYR A 89 -23.20 12.06 1.56
CA TYR A 89 -22.02 11.35 2.04
C TYR A 89 -22.38 10.03 2.72
N GLN A 90 -23.29 10.05 3.70
CA GLN A 90 -23.69 8.85 4.44
C GLN A 90 -24.25 7.76 3.52
N ARG A 91 -25.07 8.12 2.54
CA ARG A 91 -25.58 7.18 1.53
C ARG A 91 -24.46 6.60 0.67
N ALA A 92 -23.52 7.43 0.23
CA ALA A 92 -22.37 6.99 -0.58
C ALA A 92 -21.45 6.07 0.21
N PHE A 93 -21.16 6.39 1.47
CA PHE A 93 -20.33 5.61 2.37
C PHE A 93 -20.98 4.24 2.66
N ARG A 94 -22.27 4.23 3.02
CA ARG A 94 -23.01 2.98 3.25
C ARG A 94 -23.07 2.11 1.99
N LYS A 95 -23.26 2.72 0.83
CA LYS A 95 -23.28 1.97 -0.45
C LYS A 95 -21.94 1.33 -0.77
N GLU A 96 -20.83 2.02 -0.48
CA GLU A 96 -19.49 1.53 -0.77
C GLU A 96 -19.01 0.50 0.24
N PHE A 97 -19.26 0.73 1.54
CA PHE A 97 -18.65 -0.05 2.62
C PHE A 97 -19.65 -0.91 3.44
N GLY A 98 -20.94 -0.80 3.18
CA GLY A 98 -21.96 -1.59 3.87
C GLY A 98 -22.34 -1.11 5.28
N CYS A 99 -21.65 -0.12 5.84
CA CYS A 99 -21.85 0.39 7.19
C CYS A 99 -22.06 1.91 7.20
N ASN A 100 -22.59 2.45 8.30
CA ASN A 100 -22.71 3.89 8.49
C ASN A 100 -21.37 4.51 8.90
N PRO A 101 -21.02 5.73 8.42
CA PRO A 101 -19.76 6.37 8.81
C PRO A 101 -19.65 6.64 10.30
N SER A 102 -20.76 6.93 11.00
CA SER A 102 -20.75 7.13 12.47
C SER A 102 -20.51 5.82 13.24
N ALA A 103 -21.07 4.71 12.78
CA ALA A 103 -20.80 3.40 13.37
C ALA A 103 -19.33 2.98 13.13
N TYR A 104 -18.83 3.24 11.92
CA TYR A 104 -17.43 2.98 11.58
C TYR A 104 -16.46 3.84 12.39
N ALA A 105 -16.75 5.13 12.61
CA ALA A 105 -15.91 6.00 13.43
C ALA A 105 -15.84 5.54 14.90
N ALA A 106 -16.94 5.00 15.43
CA ALA A 106 -17.00 4.51 16.80
C ALA A 106 -16.25 3.18 16.99
N ASP A 107 -16.30 2.30 15.98
CA ASP A 107 -15.66 0.98 16.00
C ASP A 107 -15.19 0.62 14.58
N PRO A 108 -13.96 1.00 14.19
CA PRO A 108 -13.45 0.77 12.85
C PRO A 108 -13.20 -0.70 12.55
N ILE A 109 -13.97 -1.24 11.61
CA ILE A 109 -13.82 -2.60 11.07
C ILE A 109 -12.98 -2.58 9.78
N PRO A 110 -12.37 -3.72 9.36
CA PRO A 110 -11.69 -3.81 8.08
C PRO A 110 -12.62 -3.54 6.89
N LEU A 111 -12.24 -2.59 6.03
CA LEU A 111 -13.00 -2.19 4.84
C LEU A 111 -12.21 -2.45 3.57
N ARG A 112 -12.87 -2.87 2.49
CA ARG A 112 -12.23 -2.94 1.16
C ARG A 112 -12.12 -1.53 0.57
N LEU A 113 -11.02 -0.85 0.87
CA LEU A 113 -10.73 0.46 0.32
C LEU A 113 -10.30 0.37 -1.15
N PHE A 114 -10.72 1.34 -1.93
CA PHE A 114 -10.33 1.43 -3.33
C PHE A 114 -8.82 1.64 -3.47
N THR A 115 -8.18 0.79 -4.28
CA THR A 115 -6.75 0.87 -4.62
C THR A 115 -6.60 1.23 -6.10
N PRO A 116 -5.95 2.37 -6.43
CA PRO A 116 -5.87 2.87 -7.81
C PRO A 116 -4.80 2.21 -8.68
N TYR A 117 -4.39 0.99 -8.38
CA TYR A 117 -3.25 0.30 -9.04
C TYR A 117 -3.47 -0.09 -10.50
N GLY A 118 -4.30 0.53 -11.25
CA GLY A 118 -4.68 -0.05 -12.54
C GLY A 118 -3.64 0.08 -13.64
N VAL A 119 -3.09 1.27 -13.89
CA VAL A 119 -2.37 1.56 -15.13
C VAL A 119 -0.90 1.83 -14.90
N LYS A 120 -0.57 2.46 -13.78
CA LYS A 120 0.79 2.95 -13.49
C LYS A 120 1.84 1.83 -13.40
N PHE A 121 1.45 0.63 -12.94
CA PHE A 121 2.38 -0.48 -12.71
C PHE A 121 2.24 -1.65 -13.69
N ARG A 122 1.16 -1.72 -14.47
CA ARG A 122 0.93 -2.84 -15.39
C ARG A 122 1.75 -2.80 -16.67
N TYR A 123 2.18 -1.62 -17.10
CA TYR A 123 2.69 -1.38 -18.46
C TYR A 123 4.05 -0.66 -18.49
N MET A 124 4.73 -0.51 -17.37
CA MET A 124 6.10 -0.03 -17.38
C MET A 124 7.01 -1.07 -18.03
N GLU A 125 7.60 -0.73 -19.17
CA GLU A 125 8.72 -1.49 -19.71
C GLU A 125 9.82 -1.53 -18.64
N ARG A 126 10.35 -2.73 -18.36
CA ARG A 126 11.51 -2.88 -17.49
C ARG A 126 12.67 -2.07 -18.12
N LYS A 127 12.92 -0.89 -17.61
CA LYS A 127 14.19 -0.21 -17.84
C LYS A 127 15.26 -1.04 -17.11
N GLU A 128 16.31 -1.41 -17.79
CA GLU A 128 17.46 -2.00 -17.09
C GLU A 128 17.96 -0.99 -16.06
N PRO A 129 18.19 -1.43 -14.79
CA PRO A 129 18.66 -0.53 -13.74
C PRO A 129 19.98 0.12 -14.16
N THR A 130 19.99 1.43 -14.28
CA THR A 130 21.26 2.18 -14.43
C THR A 130 21.85 2.35 -13.04
N MET A 131 22.89 1.57 -12.72
CA MET A 131 23.60 1.66 -11.45
C MET A 131 24.26 3.04 -11.31
N GLY A 132 23.61 3.96 -10.62
CA GLY A 132 24.18 5.18 -10.08
C GLY A 132 24.51 4.98 -8.61
N ALA A 133 25.59 5.55 -8.12
CA ALA A 133 25.90 5.54 -6.69
C ALA A 133 24.88 6.42 -5.95
N ARG A 134 23.85 5.79 -5.39
CA ARG A 134 22.90 6.46 -4.49
C ARG A 134 23.21 6.08 -3.04
N ASN A 135 22.91 6.99 -2.13
CA ASN A 135 23.10 6.72 -0.71
C ASN A 135 22.01 5.80 -0.19
N VAL A 136 22.39 4.80 0.59
CA VAL A 136 21.48 3.96 1.36
C VAL A 136 21.70 4.24 2.84
N PHE A 137 20.67 4.66 3.53
CA PHE A 137 20.67 4.87 4.97
C PHE A 137 20.42 3.55 5.67
N ILE A 138 21.29 3.18 6.61
CA ILE A 138 21.19 1.91 7.34
C ILE A 138 21.10 2.21 8.83
N GLN A 139 20.06 1.64 9.47
CA GLN A 139 19.81 1.85 10.89
C GLN A 139 19.35 0.55 11.55
N VAL A 140 19.85 0.28 12.76
CA VAL A 140 19.27 -0.78 13.61
C VAL A 140 17.99 -0.29 14.25
N ILE A 141 16.90 -1.04 14.12
CA ILE A 141 15.63 -0.76 14.74
C ILE A 141 15.15 -1.93 15.58
N ASP A 142 14.44 -1.64 16.67
CA ASP A 142 13.77 -2.63 17.51
C ASP A 142 12.31 -2.73 17.13
N LYS A 143 11.80 -3.96 16.94
CA LYS A 143 10.37 -4.23 16.83
C LYS A 143 9.89 -4.97 18.08
N PRO A 144 8.79 -4.54 18.72
CA PRO A 144 8.23 -5.23 19.87
C PRO A 144 7.66 -6.60 19.49
N LYS A 145 7.31 -7.40 20.50
CA LYS A 145 6.41 -8.55 20.29
C LYS A 145 5.09 -8.05 19.71
N ARG A 146 4.58 -8.72 18.67
CA ARG A 146 3.44 -8.25 17.89
C ARG A 146 2.70 -9.39 17.22
N LYS A 147 1.47 -9.15 16.83
CA LYS A 147 0.74 -10.01 15.91
C LYS A 147 0.89 -9.49 14.48
N LEU A 148 0.87 -10.39 13.54
CA LEU A 148 0.84 -10.10 12.11
C LEU A 148 -0.37 -10.80 11.52
N ILE A 149 -1.30 -10.00 10.96
CA ILE A 149 -2.48 -10.48 10.26
C ILE A 149 -2.12 -10.56 8.78
N ILE A 150 -2.10 -11.75 8.20
CA ILE A 150 -1.58 -12.01 6.86
C ILE A 150 -2.59 -12.70 5.96
N LYS A 151 -2.52 -12.39 4.66
CA LYS A 151 -3.16 -13.17 3.61
C LYS A 151 -2.11 -14.00 2.90
N ARG A 152 -2.31 -15.33 2.87
CA ARG A 152 -1.40 -16.25 2.19
C ARG A 152 -1.79 -16.43 0.72
N GLY A 153 -0.80 -16.49 -0.14
CA GLY A 153 -0.91 -17.03 -1.49
C GLY A 153 -0.68 -18.54 -1.50
N LYS A 154 -0.45 -19.11 -2.68
CA LYS A 154 -0.24 -20.55 -2.88
C LYS A 154 1.23 -20.89 -3.06
N THR A 155 1.92 -20.23 -4.00
CA THR A 155 3.30 -20.54 -4.40
C THR A 155 4.16 -19.30 -4.55
N ALA A 156 3.61 -18.11 -4.32
CA ALA A 156 4.28 -16.85 -4.54
C ALA A 156 5.56 -16.70 -3.70
N THR A 157 6.64 -16.29 -4.34
CA THR A 157 7.92 -15.95 -3.72
C THR A 157 8.26 -14.47 -3.87
N GLU A 158 7.41 -13.73 -4.58
CA GLU A 158 7.57 -12.30 -4.88
C GLU A 158 6.22 -11.62 -5.09
N TYR A 159 6.25 -10.28 -5.11
CA TYR A 159 5.06 -9.42 -5.18
C TYR A 159 4.16 -9.68 -6.40
N MET A 160 4.72 -9.72 -7.61
CA MET A 160 3.91 -9.85 -8.84
C MET A 160 3.18 -11.20 -8.86
N LYS A 161 3.89 -12.28 -8.51
CA LYS A 161 3.31 -13.61 -8.42
C LYS A 161 2.22 -13.68 -7.35
N TYR A 162 2.44 -13.01 -6.21
CA TYR A 162 1.44 -12.94 -5.16
C TYR A 162 0.17 -12.19 -5.63
N CYS A 163 0.32 -11.07 -6.34
CA CYS A 163 -0.83 -10.35 -6.90
C CYS A 163 -1.63 -11.17 -7.92
N GLU A 164 -0.96 -12.03 -8.70
CA GLU A 164 -1.65 -12.98 -9.60
C GLU A 164 -2.49 -14.01 -8.85
N GLU A 165 -2.01 -14.49 -7.71
CA GLU A 165 -2.67 -15.54 -6.91
C GLU A 165 -3.79 -15.01 -6.02
N VAL A 166 -3.60 -13.83 -5.41
CA VAL A 166 -4.45 -13.30 -4.34
C VAL A 166 -5.29 -12.12 -4.80
N GLY A 167 -4.79 -11.33 -5.75
CA GLY A 167 -5.38 -10.08 -6.20
C GLY A 167 -4.81 -8.86 -5.47
N CYS A 168 -4.70 -7.73 -6.21
CA CYS A 168 -4.15 -6.49 -5.66
C CYS A 168 -5.13 -5.74 -4.76
N ASP A 169 -6.41 -6.09 -4.73
CA ASP A 169 -7.46 -5.47 -3.92
C ASP A 169 -7.29 -5.74 -2.42
N ILE A 170 -6.54 -6.81 -2.08
CA ILE A 170 -6.22 -7.13 -0.68
C ILE A 170 -5.48 -6.00 0.02
N TRP A 171 -4.64 -5.26 -0.71
CA TRP A 171 -3.92 -4.12 -0.17
C TRP A 171 -4.86 -3.04 0.41
N GLY A 172 -5.98 -2.78 -0.26
CA GLY A 172 -6.99 -1.84 0.23
C GLY A 172 -7.63 -2.27 1.55
N LEU A 173 -7.82 -3.57 1.75
CA LEU A 173 -8.30 -4.11 3.01
C LEU A 173 -7.26 -3.92 4.13
N LEU A 174 -6.00 -4.26 3.85
CA LEU A 174 -4.91 -4.10 4.82
C LEU A 174 -4.67 -2.63 5.19
N VAL A 175 -4.73 -1.70 4.24
CA VAL A 175 -4.63 -0.24 4.49
C VAL A 175 -5.73 0.26 5.41
N SER A 176 -6.93 -0.34 5.39
CA SER A 176 -8.02 0.06 6.29
C SER A 176 -7.77 -0.29 7.75
N MET A 177 -6.90 -1.25 8.04
CA MET A 177 -6.56 -1.68 9.40
C MET A 177 -5.51 -0.76 10.00
N LYS A 178 -5.65 -0.46 11.30
CA LYS A 178 -4.64 0.34 12.02
C LYS A 178 -3.42 -0.52 12.30
N SER A 179 -2.27 -0.15 11.76
CA SER A 179 -1.00 -0.87 11.91
C SER A 179 -0.05 -0.19 12.87
N LEU A 180 0.92 -0.94 13.41
CA LEU A 180 1.99 -0.41 14.26
C LEU A 180 2.97 0.51 13.51
N CYS A 181 3.17 0.27 12.21
CA CYS A 181 4.10 1.05 11.38
C CYS A 181 3.39 2.07 10.47
N GLY A 182 2.06 2.20 10.56
CA GLY A 182 1.27 3.16 9.78
C GLY A 182 0.85 2.68 8.41
N GLU A 183 1.36 1.54 7.93
CA GLU A 183 1.07 0.96 6.61
C GLU A 183 1.05 -0.57 6.64
N PRO A 184 0.46 -1.24 5.64
CA PRO A 184 0.64 -2.67 5.43
C PRO A 184 2.08 -3.01 5.06
N VAL A 185 2.43 -4.29 5.20
CA VAL A 185 3.75 -4.81 4.90
C VAL A 185 3.68 -6.01 3.96
N CYS A 186 4.69 -6.15 3.13
CA CYS A 186 4.96 -7.37 2.40
C CYS A 186 6.09 -8.13 3.11
N LEU A 187 6.02 -9.47 3.17
CA LEU A 187 6.96 -10.25 3.95
C LEU A 187 7.39 -11.52 3.23
N TRP A 188 8.65 -11.90 3.44
CA TRP A 188 9.14 -13.26 3.22
C TRP A 188 9.16 -13.98 4.56
N LEU A 189 8.27 -14.96 4.72
CA LEU A 189 8.16 -15.75 5.93
C LEU A 189 9.30 -16.76 6.02
N PRO A 190 9.95 -16.89 7.19
CA PRO A 190 10.85 -18.00 7.45
C PRO A 190 10.08 -19.30 7.66
N GLU A 191 10.79 -20.43 7.53
CA GLU A 191 10.24 -21.79 7.56
C GLU A 191 9.19 -22.05 8.65
N PRO A 192 9.38 -21.65 9.92
CA PRO A 192 8.42 -21.95 10.99
C PRO A 192 7.04 -21.34 10.81
N TYR A 193 6.92 -20.28 9.97
CA TYR A 193 5.66 -19.57 9.72
C TYR A 193 5.02 -19.96 8.39
N ILE A 194 5.68 -20.77 7.56
CA ILE A 194 5.14 -21.24 6.27
C ILE A 194 4.22 -22.43 6.55
N LYS A 195 2.96 -22.34 6.15
CA LYS A 195 2.04 -23.49 6.19
C LYS A 195 2.22 -24.34 4.92
N PRO A 196 2.14 -25.68 5.02
CA PRO A 196 2.19 -26.55 3.85
C PRO A 196 1.18 -26.13 2.76
N GLY A 197 1.63 -26.01 1.53
CA GLY A 197 0.80 -25.59 0.39
C GLY A 197 0.47 -24.10 0.34
N THR A 198 1.20 -23.27 1.07
CA THR A 198 1.07 -21.83 1.02
C THR A 198 2.36 -21.13 0.62
N SER A 199 2.25 -19.89 0.18
CA SER A 199 3.37 -19.06 -0.27
C SER A 199 4.31 -18.66 0.87
N GLN A 200 5.59 -18.50 0.53
CA GLN A 200 6.55 -17.83 1.40
C GLN A 200 6.31 -16.31 1.46
N TYR A 201 5.98 -15.72 0.31
CA TYR A 201 5.66 -14.29 0.23
C TYR A 201 4.21 -14.05 0.60
N VAL A 202 3.97 -13.09 1.49
CA VAL A 202 2.64 -12.72 1.98
C VAL A 202 2.50 -11.21 2.11
N GLN A 203 1.28 -10.72 2.09
CA GLN A 203 0.95 -9.36 2.51
C GLN A 203 0.19 -9.40 3.83
N GLY A 204 0.41 -8.39 4.68
CA GLY A 204 -0.22 -8.33 5.97
C GLY A 204 -0.12 -6.96 6.65
N VAL A 205 -0.57 -6.92 7.88
CA VAL A 205 -0.50 -5.75 8.76
C VAL A 205 0.02 -6.14 10.14
N GLU A 206 1.01 -5.39 10.63
CA GLU A 206 1.54 -5.56 11.98
C GLU A 206 0.63 -4.85 12.97
N VAL A 207 0.15 -5.56 13.97
CA VAL A 207 -0.72 -5.03 15.03
C VAL A 207 -0.15 -5.34 16.41
N ALA A 208 -0.60 -4.61 17.42
CA ALA A 208 -0.15 -4.81 18.80
C ALA A 208 -0.41 -6.25 19.28
N GLU A 209 0.39 -6.73 20.24
CA GLU A 209 0.25 -8.08 20.82
C GLU A 209 -1.16 -8.32 21.39
N ASP A 210 -1.75 -7.30 21.99
CA ASP A 210 -3.08 -7.32 22.61
C ASP A 210 -4.22 -6.99 21.63
N TYR A 211 -3.95 -6.94 20.32
CA TYR A 211 -4.98 -6.65 19.34
C TYR A 211 -6.14 -7.63 19.44
N THR A 212 -7.35 -7.08 19.56
CA THR A 212 -8.63 -7.81 19.69
C THR A 212 -9.63 -7.44 18.59
N GLY A 213 -9.21 -6.62 17.61
CA GLY A 213 -10.08 -6.22 16.51
C GLY A 213 -10.43 -7.38 15.57
N GLU A 214 -11.32 -7.12 14.63
CA GLU A 214 -11.79 -8.09 13.67
C GLU A 214 -10.66 -8.61 12.76
N ILE A 215 -10.62 -9.93 12.55
CA ILE A 215 -9.73 -10.58 11.60
C ILE A 215 -10.54 -10.88 10.34
N PRO A 216 -10.16 -10.33 9.17
CA PRO A 216 -10.91 -10.58 7.94
C PRO A 216 -10.93 -12.05 7.53
N ASP A 217 -12.01 -12.48 6.88
CA ASP A 217 -12.18 -13.84 6.42
C ASP A 217 -11.03 -14.31 5.52
N GLY A 218 -10.48 -15.48 5.87
CA GLY A 218 -9.39 -16.10 5.13
C GLY A 218 -8.02 -15.44 5.35
N PHE A 219 -7.87 -14.67 6.42
CA PHE A 219 -6.57 -14.24 6.93
C PHE A 219 -6.11 -15.13 8.07
N ASP A 220 -4.80 -15.24 8.22
CA ASP A 220 -4.17 -15.90 9.34
C ASP A 220 -3.58 -14.87 10.30
N VAL A 221 -3.45 -15.25 11.56
CA VAL A 221 -2.70 -14.50 12.56
C VAL A 221 -1.46 -15.29 12.95
N ILE A 222 -0.29 -14.66 12.88
CA ILE A 222 0.95 -15.18 13.44
C ILE A 222 1.48 -14.26 14.51
N GLU A 223 2.12 -14.82 15.53
CA GLU A 223 2.80 -14.06 16.58
C GLU A 223 4.29 -13.97 16.26
N LEU A 224 4.81 -12.76 16.26
CA LEU A 224 6.23 -12.50 16.07
C LEU A 224 6.84 -12.04 17.40
N PRO A 225 7.99 -12.59 17.81
CA PRO A 225 8.70 -12.16 19.00
C PRO A 225 9.24 -10.73 18.83
N LYS A 226 9.73 -10.15 19.94
CA LYS A 226 10.61 -8.99 19.88
C LYS A 226 11.83 -9.34 19.02
N ALA A 227 12.18 -8.48 18.08
CA ALA A 227 13.30 -8.71 17.17
C ALA A 227 13.97 -7.40 16.78
N GLN A 228 15.24 -7.49 16.35
CA GLN A 228 15.99 -6.37 15.79
C GLN A 228 16.08 -6.52 14.26
N TYR A 229 16.12 -5.38 13.59
CA TYR A 229 16.20 -5.30 12.15
C TYR A 229 17.24 -4.28 11.71
N LEU A 230 17.94 -4.55 10.64
CA LEU A 230 18.56 -3.51 9.84
C LEU A 230 17.53 -2.94 8.88
N MET A 231 17.24 -1.67 9.04
CA MET A 231 16.45 -0.90 8.08
C MET A 231 17.38 -0.34 7.02
N PHE A 232 17.12 -0.70 5.78
CA PHE A 232 17.75 -0.10 4.60
C PHE A 232 16.75 0.86 3.97
N GLN A 233 17.12 2.12 3.82
CA GLN A 233 16.28 3.15 3.21
C GLN A 233 17.06 3.85 2.10
N GLY A 234 16.49 3.86 0.91
CA GLY A 234 17.00 4.58 -0.24
C GLY A 234 16.65 6.07 -0.24
N GLU A 235 17.26 6.82 -1.14
CA GLU A 235 16.89 8.21 -1.40
C GLU A 235 15.51 8.32 -2.03
N PRO A 236 14.83 9.49 -1.94
CA PRO A 236 13.62 9.78 -2.69
C PRO A 236 13.82 9.53 -4.19
N PHE A 237 12.79 9.01 -4.85
CA PHE A 237 12.83 8.67 -6.27
C PHE A 237 11.54 9.11 -6.98
N GLN A 238 11.57 9.18 -8.32
CA GLN A 238 10.35 9.37 -9.10
C GLN A 238 9.59 8.05 -9.14
N GLU A 239 8.25 8.08 -9.05
CA GLU A 239 7.46 6.86 -8.93
C GLU A 239 7.65 5.86 -10.08
N GLU A 240 7.99 6.35 -11.29
CA GLU A 240 8.35 5.50 -12.44
C GLU A 240 9.67 4.73 -12.24
N ASP A 241 10.54 5.19 -11.35
CA ASP A 241 11.87 4.58 -11.08
C ASP A 241 11.84 3.60 -9.89
N TYR A 242 10.66 3.19 -9.41
CA TYR A 242 10.52 2.34 -8.21
C TYR A 242 11.29 1.01 -8.32
N GLN A 243 11.37 0.42 -9.51
CA GLN A 243 12.11 -0.84 -9.72
C GLN A 243 13.61 -0.65 -9.50
N GLN A 244 14.14 0.50 -9.93
CA GLN A 244 15.54 0.85 -9.68
C GLN A 244 15.78 1.09 -8.20
N ALA A 245 14.89 1.82 -7.51
CA ALA A 245 14.99 2.06 -6.07
C ALA A 245 15.00 0.75 -5.27
N ILE A 246 14.19 -0.23 -5.65
CA ILE A 246 14.18 -1.58 -5.05
C ILE A 246 15.51 -2.29 -5.33
N ALA A 247 15.99 -2.28 -6.57
CA ALA A 247 17.23 -2.97 -6.95
C ALA A 247 18.46 -2.40 -6.22
N GLU A 248 18.52 -1.08 -6.00
CA GLU A 248 19.57 -0.42 -5.26
C GLU A 248 19.64 -0.87 -3.79
N ILE A 249 18.47 -1.02 -3.15
CA ILE A 249 18.40 -1.52 -1.76
C ILE A 249 18.83 -2.99 -1.72
N TRP A 250 18.39 -3.83 -2.63
CA TRP A 250 18.79 -5.24 -2.66
C TRP A 250 20.30 -5.42 -2.91
N GLU A 251 20.90 -4.57 -3.72
CA GLU A 251 22.36 -4.58 -3.91
C GLU A 251 23.11 -4.12 -2.64
N ALA A 252 22.57 -3.10 -1.94
CA ALA A 252 23.15 -2.65 -0.67
C ALA A 252 23.07 -3.76 0.41
N GLU A 253 21.94 -4.44 0.53
CA GLU A 253 21.74 -5.56 1.46
C GLU A 253 22.70 -6.72 1.18
N LYS A 254 22.85 -7.10 -0.09
CA LYS A 254 23.73 -8.18 -0.52
C LYS A 254 25.20 -7.92 -0.17
N ASN A 255 25.62 -6.64 -0.23
CA ASN A 255 27.00 -6.24 0.02
C ASN A 255 27.25 -5.86 1.49
N TYR A 256 26.24 -5.86 2.36
CA TYR A 256 26.36 -5.46 3.75
C TYR A 256 26.74 -6.66 4.64
N ASP A 257 27.74 -6.48 5.49
CA ASP A 257 28.13 -7.44 6.50
C ASP A 257 27.72 -6.96 7.90
N PRO A 258 26.67 -7.50 8.52
CA PRO A 258 26.22 -7.09 9.85
C PRO A 258 27.23 -7.41 10.96
N SER A 259 28.22 -8.28 10.70
CA SER A 259 29.24 -8.62 11.68
C SER A 259 30.14 -7.43 12.04
N LEU A 260 30.24 -6.45 11.16
CA LEU A 260 31.00 -5.21 11.38
C LEU A 260 30.44 -4.34 12.53
N ILE A 261 29.17 -4.56 12.87
CA ILE A 261 28.47 -3.86 13.96
C ILE A 261 28.02 -4.81 15.08
N GLY A 262 28.57 -6.06 15.12
CA GLY A 262 28.31 -7.03 16.17
C GLY A 262 27.03 -7.85 16.01
N TYR A 263 26.47 -7.91 14.82
CA TYR A 263 25.26 -8.68 14.52
C TYR A 263 25.51 -9.79 13.49
N GLN A 264 24.53 -10.62 13.32
CA GLN A 264 24.41 -11.60 12.22
C GLN A 264 22.98 -11.61 11.71
N TRP A 265 22.77 -12.10 10.50
CA TRP A 265 21.41 -12.28 9.96
C TRP A 265 20.60 -13.26 10.81
N ASP A 266 19.31 -12.96 10.97
CA ASP A 266 18.38 -13.77 11.76
C ASP A 266 17.36 -14.44 10.82
N ASP A 267 17.49 -15.76 10.63
CA ASP A 267 16.59 -16.56 9.79
C ASP A 267 15.28 -16.95 10.50
N ALA A 268 15.09 -16.57 11.76
CA ALA A 268 13.89 -16.90 12.53
C ALA A 268 12.77 -15.88 12.39
N ASN A 269 13.08 -14.67 11.94
CA ASN A 269 12.12 -13.59 11.74
C ASN A 269 11.92 -13.25 10.25
N PRO A 270 10.73 -12.75 9.85
CA PRO A 270 10.48 -12.43 8.45
C PRO A 270 11.24 -11.18 8.00
N ARG A 271 11.77 -11.20 6.78
CA ARG A 271 12.19 -9.99 6.05
C ARG A 271 10.94 -9.21 5.67
N ILE A 272 10.98 -7.89 5.79
CA ILE A 272 9.82 -7.00 5.63
C ILE A 272 10.13 -5.96 4.55
N GLN A 273 9.18 -5.84 3.62
CA GLN A 273 9.20 -4.85 2.56
C GLN A 273 8.05 -3.84 2.79
N LEU A 274 8.36 -2.55 2.79
CA LEU A 274 7.37 -1.49 2.82
C LEU A 274 6.96 -1.06 1.41
N GLU A 275 5.84 -0.34 1.29
CA GLU A 275 5.42 0.21 0.00
C GLU A 275 6.49 1.15 -0.58
N PRO A 276 6.88 1.02 -1.87
CA PRO A 276 7.85 1.92 -2.48
C PRO A 276 7.20 3.29 -2.75
N ILE A 277 7.35 4.22 -1.80
CA ILE A 277 6.82 5.59 -1.86
C ILE A 277 7.93 6.54 -2.29
N GLY A 278 7.81 7.15 -3.47
CA GLY A 278 8.85 7.96 -4.08
C GLY A 278 9.37 9.09 -3.20
N THR A 279 8.51 9.79 -2.47
CA THR A 279 8.91 10.90 -1.58
C THR A 279 9.67 10.47 -0.33
N ARG A 280 9.49 9.22 0.11
CA ARG A 280 10.14 8.65 1.30
C ARG A 280 11.40 7.86 0.95
N GLY A 281 11.51 7.39 -0.26
CA GLY A 281 12.43 6.33 -0.65
C GLY A 281 11.86 4.93 -0.38
N TYR A 282 12.48 3.90 -0.94
CA TYR A 282 12.13 2.51 -0.68
C TYR A 282 12.77 2.05 0.62
N ILE A 283 12.02 1.29 1.42
CA ILE A 283 12.47 0.78 2.72
C ILE A 283 12.30 -0.73 2.77
N GLU A 284 13.35 -1.39 3.24
CA GLU A 284 13.34 -2.81 3.55
C GLU A 284 13.97 -3.08 4.91
N LEU A 285 13.45 -4.07 5.63
CA LEU A 285 13.88 -4.44 6.97
C LEU A 285 14.34 -5.89 6.94
N VAL A 286 15.63 -6.09 7.19
CA VAL A 286 16.24 -7.42 7.25
C VAL A 286 16.50 -7.78 8.71
N PRO A 287 15.99 -8.91 9.20
CA PRO A 287 16.13 -9.27 10.61
C PRO A 287 17.56 -9.62 10.97
N ILE A 288 17.98 -9.20 12.17
CA ILE A 288 19.32 -9.44 12.72
C ILE A 288 19.23 -9.89 14.18
N CYS A 289 20.23 -10.62 14.63
CA CYS A 289 20.43 -10.95 16.04
C CYS A 289 21.88 -10.68 16.45
N ALA A 290 22.11 -10.48 17.76
CA ALA A 290 23.46 -10.27 18.26
C ALA A 290 24.37 -11.46 17.92
N LYS A 291 25.57 -11.18 17.44
CA LYS A 291 26.58 -12.22 17.22
C LYS A 291 27.10 -12.66 18.58
N ILE A 292 26.94 -13.94 18.90
CA ILE A 292 27.41 -14.57 20.14
C ILE A 292 28.93 -14.77 20.09
#